data_8ff6e8eb08bcfc2d6cf7c0e37a89d496
#
_entry.id   8ff6e8eb08bcfc2d6cf7c0e37a89d496
#
_cell.length_a   1.000
_cell.length_b   1.000
_cell.length_c   1.000
_cell.angle_alpha   90.00
_cell.angle_beta   90.00
_cell.angle_gamma   90.00
#
_symmetry.space_group_name_H-M   'P 1'
#
loop_
_entity.id
_entity.type
_entity.pdbx_description
1 polymer ?
#
loop_
_entity_poly.entity_id
_entity_poly.type
_entity_poly.pdbx_seq_one_letter_code
_entity_poly.pdbx_strand_id
1 'polypeptide(L)'
;MSEQQPQEPETVSGQPCTFCNTNNLTLMQHKVEVPYFGNVLVFSMTCSECKYHKSDVEALEHKEPAKYTLEITTQEDLKIRVVRSSEAEIKIPHMITITPGEGANGYVTNVEGILNRVKHVIEQTRESEEDEEAKDKAKNMLKKLQKVIWGQEKLTMILEDPTGNSAIVSEKAVITKIKGKKQ
;
A
#
# COMPACT_ATOMS: atom_id res chain seq x y z
N MET A 1 23.09 18.76 -12.08
CA MET A 1 22.20 17.79 -11.39
C MET A 1 22.66 17.79 -9.93
N SER A 2 21.98 18.55 -9.08
CA SER A 2 22.32 18.61 -7.65
C SER A 2 21.76 17.36 -6.99
N GLU A 3 22.66 16.48 -6.54
CA GLU A 3 22.32 15.38 -5.65
C GLU A 3 21.76 15.98 -4.36
N GLN A 4 20.45 15.95 -4.20
CA GLN A 4 19.84 16.26 -2.90
C GLN A 4 20.19 15.09 -1.98
N GLN A 5 21.00 15.37 -0.96
CA GLN A 5 21.27 14.41 0.11
C GLN A 5 19.95 13.95 0.72
N PRO A 6 19.77 12.65 1.00
CA PRO A 6 18.58 12.16 1.68
C PRO A 6 18.46 12.89 3.02
N GLN A 7 17.36 13.60 3.22
CA GLN A 7 17.08 14.25 4.50
C GLN A 7 16.90 13.16 5.56
N GLU A 8 17.62 13.29 6.68
CA GLU A 8 17.44 12.37 7.81
C GLU A 8 16.00 12.47 8.35
N PRO A 9 15.38 11.35 8.79
CA PRO A 9 14.05 11.37 9.34
C PRO A 9 14.00 12.21 10.63
N GLU A 10 13.03 13.10 10.71
CA GLU A 10 12.73 13.82 11.94
C GLU A 10 12.05 12.87 12.93
N THR A 11 12.57 12.77 14.14
CA THR A 11 12.08 11.84 15.15
C THR A 11 11.83 12.54 16.47
N VAL A 12 10.65 12.33 17.05
CA VAL A 12 10.26 12.84 18.39
C VAL A 12 9.86 11.65 19.24
N SER A 13 10.63 11.35 20.29
CA SER A 13 10.38 10.25 21.22
C SER A 13 9.76 10.74 22.53
N GLY A 14 9.28 9.80 23.35
CA GLY A 14 8.75 10.13 24.69
C GLY A 14 7.35 10.75 24.66
N GLN A 15 6.59 10.60 23.59
CA GLN A 15 5.23 11.10 23.49
C GLN A 15 4.23 10.18 24.20
N PRO A 16 3.12 10.71 24.74
CA PRO A 16 2.09 9.89 25.37
C PRO A 16 1.38 9.01 24.33
N CYS A 17 1.35 7.70 24.60
CA CYS A 17 0.62 6.75 23.79
C CYS A 17 -0.87 6.74 24.20
N THR A 18 -1.77 6.96 23.25
CA THR A 18 -3.23 6.97 23.48
C THR A 18 -3.82 5.61 23.81
N PHE A 19 -3.08 4.51 23.57
CA PHE A 19 -3.56 3.14 23.82
C PHE A 19 -3.15 2.58 25.18
N CYS A 20 -1.91 2.83 25.62
CA CYS A 20 -1.41 2.31 26.90
C CYS A 20 -1.08 3.40 27.92
N ASN A 21 -1.27 4.68 27.57
CA ASN A 21 -1.02 5.86 28.42
C ASN A 21 0.41 5.97 28.98
N THR A 22 1.39 5.31 28.37
CA THR A 22 2.81 5.45 28.69
C THR A 22 3.46 6.51 27.78
N ASN A 23 4.57 7.10 28.21
CA ASN A 23 5.33 8.08 27.40
C ASN A 23 6.37 7.35 26.52
N ASN A 24 5.95 6.27 25.87
CA ASN A 24 6.81 5.41 25.04
C ASN A 24 6.47 5.46 23.55
N LEU A 25 5.71 6.48 23.10
CA LEU A 25 5.40 6.69 21.70
C LEU A 25 6.52 7.48 21.04
N THR A 26 6.99 6.99 19.90
CA THR A 26 7.92 7.69 18.99
C THR A 26 7.18 8.07 17.72
N LEU A 27 7.25 9.32 17.36
CA LEU A 27 6.78 9.87 16.08
C LEU A 27 7.97 10.01 15.15
N MET A 28 7.82 9.62 13.91
CA MET A 28 8.84 9.77 12.88
C MET A 28 8.20 10.33 11.61
N GLN A 29 8.88 11.29 11.00
CA GLN A 29 8.48 11.91 9.74
C GLN A 29 9.67 11.90 8.78
N HIS A 30 9.43 11.52 7.54
CA HIS A 30 10.45 11.49 6.52
C HIS A 30 9.90 11.92 5.16
N LYS A 31 10.60 12.86 4.52
CA LYS A 31 10.26 13.30 3.17
C LYS A 31 10.95 12.38 2.15
N VAL A 32 10.19 11.78 1.26
CA VAL A 32 10.67 10.88 0.21
C VAL A 32 10.29 11.47 -1.15
N GLU A 33 11.27 11.63 -2.03
CA GLU A 33 11.00 11.93 -3.44
C GLU A 33 10.66 10.64 -4.18
N VAL A 34 9.46 10.59 -4.75
CA VAL A 34 9.02 9.48 -5.60
C VAL A 34 9.10 9.94 -7.05
N PRO A 35 10.01 9.39 -7.88
CA PRO A 35 10.16 9.78 -9.28
C PRO A 35 8.82 9.76 -10.01
N TYR A 36 8.55 10.81 -10.81
CA TYR A 36 7.31 11.02 -11.58
C TYR A 36 6.02 11.22 -10.76
N PHE A 37 6.07 11.04 -9.44
CA PHE A 37 4.92 11.31 -8.55
C PHE A 37 5.10 12.59 -7.74
N GLY A 38 6.34 12.91 -7.36
CA GLY A 38 6.68 14.08 -6.56
C GLY A 38 7.07 13.72 -5.12
N ASN A 39 7.07 14.73 -4.26
CA ASN A 39 7.43 14.54 -2.86
C ASN A 39 6.28 14.00 -2.04
N VAL A 40 6.55 12.98 -1.25
CA VAL A 40 5.63 12.43 -0.26
C VAL A 40 6.22 12.54 1.13
N LEU A 41 5.37 12.80 2.09
CA LEU A 41 5.67 12.72 3.50
C LEU A 41 5.26 11.35 4.00
N VAL A 42 6.22 10.57 4.49
CA VAL A 42 5.96 9.30 5.19
C VAL A 42 6.07 9.59 6.67
N PHE A 43 5.03 9.27 7.41
CA PHE A 43 5.04 9.42 8.86
C PHE A 43 4.62 8.14 9.55
N SER A 44 5.15 7.93 10.76
CA SER A 44 4.82 6.77 11.56
C SER A 44 4.80 7.09 13.05
N MET A 45 4.00 6.33 13.76
CA MET A 45 3.91 6.33 15.22
C MET A 45 4.16 4.91 15.71
N THR A 46 5.08 4.73 16.64
CA THR A 46 5.39 3.41 17.20
C THR A 46 5.54 3.52 18.71
N CYS A 47 4.78 2.72 19.44
CA CYS A 47 4.92 2.60 20.89
C CYS A 47 5.76 1.38 21.24
N SER A 48 6.87 1.60 21.98
CA SER A 48 7.75 0.50 22.39
C SER A 48 7.13 -0.40 23.47
N GLU A 49 6.13 0.08 24.21
CA GLU A 49 5.45 -0.67 25.27
C GLU A 49 4.36 -1.59 24.71
N CYS A 50 3.28 -1.04 24.17
CA CYS A 50 2.14 -1.82 23.70
C CYS A 50 2.25 -2.31 22.24
N LYS A 51 3.37 -2.00 21.57
CA LYS A 51 3.64 -2.36 20.17
C LYS A 51 2.66 -1.74 19.17
N TYR A 52 1.86 -0.75 19.59
CA TYR A 52 1.05 0.02 18.65
C TYR A 52 1.92 0.60 17.55
N HIS A 53 1.49 0.43 16.33
CA HIS A 53 2.15 0.99 15.15
C HIS A 53 1.12 1.50 14.15
N LYS A 54 1.32 2.73 13.67
CA LYS A 54 0.55 3.34 12.60
C LYS A 54 1.53 4.04 11.66
N SER A 55 1.34 3.91 10.36
CA SER A 55 2.06 4.69 9.36
C SER A 55 1.12 5.17 8.26
N ASP A 56 1.45 6.29 7.64
CA ASP A 56 0.75 6.76 6.45
C ASP A 56 1.67 7.54 5.52
N VAL A 57 1.17 7.84 4.33
CA VAL A 57 1.84 8.64 3.32
C VAL A 57 0.92 9.75 2.84
N GLU A 58 1.46 10.95 2.68
CA GLU A 58 0.75 12.12 2.21
C GLU A 58 1.56 12.78 1.08
N ALA A 59 0.91 13.04 -0.06
CA ALA A 59 1.52 13.80 -1.13
C ALA A 59 1.63 15.28 -0.72
N LEU A 60 2.83 15.87 -0.83
CA LEU A 60 3.03 17.30 -0.51
C LEU A 60 2.36 18.23 -1.53
N GLU A 61 2.10 17.74 -2.72
CA GLU A 61 1.32 18.42 -3.74
C GLU A 61 -0.11 17.91 -3.73
N HIS A 62 -1.09 18.81 -3.74
CA HIS A 62 -2.49 18.40 -3.81
C HIS A 62 -2.75 17.62 -5.10
N LYS A 63 -3.29 16.42 -4.96
CA LYS A 63 -3.67 15.55 -6.08
C LYS A 63 -5.14 15.21 -6.00
N GLU A 64 -5.74 15.06 -7.17
CA GLU A 64 -7.14 14.69 -7.28
C GLU A 64 -7.36 13.21 -6.91
N PRO A 65 -8.51 12.87 -6.30
CA PRO A 65 -8.91 11.49 -6.12
C PRO A 65 -8.84 10.69 -7.41
N ALA A 66 -8.18 9.56 -7.38
CA ALA A 66 -7.88 8.82 -8.59
C ALA A 66 -7.97 7.30 -8.41
N LYS A 67 -8.27 6.64 -9.53
CA LYS A 67 -8.19 5.21 -9.72
C LYS A 67 -7.11 4.91 -10.74
N TYR A 68 -6.17 4.09 -10.35
CA TYR A 68 -5.10 3.58 -11.18
C TYR A 68 -5.39 2.14 -11.57
N THR A 69 -5.33 1.82 -12.86
CA THR A 69 -5.48 0.45 -13.36
C THR A 69 -4.19 0.06 -14.09
N LEU A 70 -3.55 -1.00 -13.63
CA LEU A 70 -2.32 -1.53 -14.21
C LEU A 70 -2.54 -2.98 -14.66
N GLU A 71 -2.21 -3.28 -15.92
CA GLU A 71 -2.05 -4.65 -16.39
C GLU A 71 -0.60 -5.10 -16.20
N ILE A 72 -0.39 -6.07 -15.31
CA ILE A 72 0.90 -6.69 -15.03
C ILE A 72 1.07 -7.82 -16.03
N THR A 73 2.08 -7.73 -16.91
CA THR A 73 2.29 -8.68 -18.02
C THR A 73 3.67 -9.30 -18.05
N THR A 74 4.63 -8.66 -17.36
CA THR A 74 6.04 -9.08 -17.33
C THR A 74 6.60 -8.97 -15.92
N GLN A 75 7.75 -9.61 -15.68
CA GLN A 75 8.47 -9.47 -14.41
C GLN A 75 8.99 -8.03 -14.19
N GLU A 76 9.25 -7.27 -15.24
CA GLU A 76 9.65 -5.86 -15.12
C GLU A 76 8.53 -5.01 -14.50
N ASP A 77 7.27 -5.36 -14.75
CA ASP A 77 6.13 -4.65 -14.18
C ASP A 77 6.05 -4.82 -12.65
N LEU A 78 6.67 -5.86 -12.08
CA LEU A 78 6.77 -6.07 -10.64
C LEU A 78 7.61 -5.00 -9.93
N LYS A 79 8.51 -4.35 -10.64
CA LYS A 79 9.39 -3.30 -10.13
C LYS A 79 8.72 -1.92 -10.11
N ILE A 80 7.57 -1.77 -10.77
CA ILE A 80 6.82 -0.51 -10.82
C ILE A 80 6.52 -0.04 -9.40
N ARG A 81 6.88 1.21 -9.11
CA ARG A 81 6.68 1.82 -7.79
C ARG A 81 5.21 2.10 -7.53
N VAL A 82 4.80 1.84 -6.30
CA VAL A 82 3.45 2.10 -5.82
C VAL A 82 3.53 2.89 -4.52
N VAL A 83 2.82 4.01 -4.49
CA VAL A 83 2.53 4.78 -3.28
C VAL A 83 1.09 4.44 -2.88
N ARG A 84 0.87 3.98 -1.67
CA ARG A 84 -0.46 3.65 -1.16
C ARG A 84 -0.69 4.37 0.16
N SER A 85 -1.72 5.21 0.21
CA SER A 85 -2.22 5.83 1.46
C SER A 85 -2.99 4.81 2.30
N SER A 86 -3.22 5.11 3.56
CA SER A 86 -4.05 4.30 4.46
C SER A 86 -5.51 4.20 3.99
N GLU A 87 -5.99 5.14 3.17
CA GLU A 87 -7.36 5.22 2.66
C GLU A 87 -7.57 4.51 1.31
N ALA A 88 -6.49 4.05 0.69
CA ALA A 88 -6.56 3.45 -0.64
C ALA A 88 -7.02 1.99 -0.61
N GLU A 89 -7.90 1.64 -1.53
CA GLU A 89 -8.37 0.28 -1.77
C GLU A 89 -7.57 -0.38 -2.89
N ILE A 90 -7.25 -1.66 -2.72
CA ILE A 90 -6.59 -2.48 -3.74
C ILE A 90 -7.59 -3.54 -4.23
N LYS A 91 -7.79 -3.60 -5.55
CA LYS A 91 -8.64 -4.62 -6.20
C LYS A 91 -7.84 -5.43 -7.20
N ILE A 92 -7.99 -6.74 -7.12
CA ILE A 92 -7.59 -7.67 -8.17
C ILE A 92 -8.88 -8.32 -8.67
N PRO A 93 -9.38 -7.95 -9.87
CA PRO A 93 -10.65 -8.43 -10.39
C PRO A 93 -10.74 -9.98 -10.37
N HIS A 94 -11.89 -10.50 -10.00
CA HIS A 94 -12.17 -11.94 -9.87
C HIS A 94 -11.28 -12.70 -8.86
N MET A 95 -10.55 -11.98 -8.01
CA MET A 95 -9.70 -12.58 -6.99
C MET A 95 -9.99 -12.01 -5.60
N ILE A 96 -9.66 -10.74 -5.35
CA ILE A 96 -9.79 -10.14 -4.02
C ILE A 96 -9.95 -8.61 -4.11
N THR A 97 -10.66 -8.05 -3.14
CA THR A 97 -10.66 -6.62 -2.83
C THR A 97 -10.19 -6.44 -1.40
N ILE A 98 -9.17 -5.61 -1.22
CA ILE A 98 -8.64 -5.24 0.10
C ILE A 98 -9.06 -3.81 0.37
N THR A 99 -10.12 -3.67 1.16
CA THR A 99 -10.65 -2.38 1.61
C THR A 99 -9.89 -1.93 2.87
N PRO A 100 -9.52 -0.64 2.97
CA PRO A 100 -8.83 -0.14 4.16
C PRO A 100 -9.74 -0.21 5.39
N GLY A 101 -9.23 -0.76 6.48
CA GLY A 101 -9.87 -0.74 7.80
C GLY A 101 -9.27 0.34 8.69
N GLU A 102 -9.75 0.48 9.94
CA GLU A 102 -9.27 1.48 10.92
C GLU A 102 -7.76 1.38 11.19
N GLY A 103 -7.19 0.17 11.12
CA GLY A 103 -5.75 -0.09 11.29
C GLY A 103 -4.94 -0.05 10.01
N ALA A 104 -5.53 0.35 8.86
CA ALA A 104 -4.80 0.37 7.60
C ALA A 104 -3.62 1.35 7.63
N ASN A 105 -2.48 0.91 7.10
CA ASN A 105 -1.26 1.70 7.01
C ASN A 105 -0.98 2.12 5.56
N GLY A 106 -0.50 3.35 5.39
CA GLY A 106 0.08 3.80 4.14
C GLY A 106 1.56 3.41 4.04
N TYR A 107 2.04 3.25 2.82
CA TYR A 107 3.44 2.87 2.55
C TYR A 107 3.84 3.13 1.10
N VAL A 108 5.15 3.19 0.87
CA VAL A 108 5.76 3.19 -0.48
C VAL A 108 6.38 1.81 -0.73
N THR A 109 6.05 1.21 -1.86
CA THR A 109 6.52 -0.13 -2.24
C THR A 109 6.62 -0.26 -3.77
N ASN A 110 6.64 -1.48 -4.28
CA ASN A 110 6.48 -1.82 -5.70
C ASN A 110 5.31 -2.80 -5.90
N VAL A 111 5.01 -3.12 -7.15
CA VAL A 111 3.94 -4.07 -7.50
C VAL A 111 4.16 -5.42 -6.83
N GLU A 112 5.39 -5.94 -6.83
CA GLU A 112 5.72 -7.20 -6.15
C GLU A 112 5.36 -7.16 -4.65
N GLY A 113 5.71 -6.06 -3.97
CA GLY A 113 5.36 -5.87 -2.56
C GLY A 113 3.85 -5.84 -2.31
N ILE A 114 3.06 -5.29 -3.25
CA ILE A 114 1.59 -5.37 -3.19
C ILE A 114 1.12 -6.81 -3.35
N LEU A 115 1.61 -7.53 -4.37
CA LEU A 115 1.20 -8.93 -4.63
C LEU A 115 1.56 -9.84 -3.45
N ASN A 116 2.71 -9.64 -2.81
CA ASN A 116 3.10 -10.39 -1.61
C ASN A 116 2.17 -10.11 -0.42
N ARG A 117 1.71 -8.87 -0.22
CA ARG A 117 0.71 -8.53 0.80
C ARG A 117 -0.63 -9.19 0.50
N VAL A 118 -1.08 -9.14 -0.76
CA VAL A 118 -2.30 -9.83 -1.21
C VAL A 118 -2.21 -11.32 -0.96
N LYS A 119 -1.06 -11.95 -1.31
CA LYS A 119 -0.78 -13.36 -1.05
C LYS A 119 -0.94 -13.69 0.43
N HIS A 120 -0.34 -12.89 1.31
CA HIS A 120 -0.41 -13.09 2.76
C HIS A 120 -1.85 -13.00 3.28
N VAL A 121 -2.65 -12.04 2.81
CA VAL A 121 -4.08 -11.94 3.18
C VAL A 121 -4.85 -13.18 2.76
N ILE A 122 -4.64 -13.68 1.53
CA ILE A 122 -5.31 -14.90 1.04
C ILE A 122 -4.87 -16.13 1.86
N GLU A 123 -3.59 -16.24 2.22
CA GLU A 123 -3.05 -17.31 3.07
C GLU A 123 -3.71 -17.32 4.45
N GLN A 124 -3.78 -16.15 5.11
CA GLN A 124 -4.43 -16.02 6.41
C GLN A 124 -5.93 -16.35 6.35
N THR A 125 -6.64 -15.84 5.32
CA THR A 125 -8.06 -16.14 5.13
C THR A 125 -8.27 -17.64 4.93
N ARG A 126 -7.44 -18.30 4.11
CA ARG A 126 -7.51 -19.75 3.88
C ARG A 126 -7.28 -20.56 5.16
N GLU A 127 -6.37 -20.13 6.03
CA GLU A 127 -6.06 -20.83 7.27
C GLU A 127 -7.20 -20.75 8.30
N SER A 128 -7.96 -19.65 8.30
CA SER A 128 -9.12 -19.45 9.17
C SER A 128 -10.45 -19.94 8.57
N GLU A 129 -10.46 -20.37 7.31
CA GLU A 129 -11.66 -20.83 6.62
C GLU A 129 -11.98 -22.28 7.01
N GLU A 130 -13.27 -22.60 7.16
CA GLU A 130 -13.74 -23.96 7.45
C GLU A 130 -14.26 -24.68 6.20
N ASP A 131 -14.76 -23.91 5.23
CA ASP A 131 -15.29 -24.45 3.97
C ASP A 131 -14.17 -24.90 3.01
N GLU A 132 -14.15 -26.18 2.69
CA GLU A 132 -13.15 -26.78 1.79
C GLU A 132 -13.22 -26.21 0.36
N GLU A 133 -14.41 -25.82 -0.13
CA GLU A 133 -14.53 -25.20 -1.46
C GLU A 133 -13.88 -23.80 -1.47
N ALA A 134 -14.07 -23.02 -0.39
CA ALA A 134 -13.43 -21.72 -0.22
C ALA A 134 -11.91 -21.85 -0.08
N LYS A 135 -11.41 -22.87 0.66
CA LYS A 135 -9.96 -23.19 0.73
C LYS A 135 -9.37 -23.50 -0.63
N ASP A 136 -10.05 -24.30 -1.45
CA ASP A 136 -9.57 -24.64 -2.79
C ASP A 136 -9.58 -23.44 -3.74
N LYS A 137 -10.57 -22.55 -3.63
CA LYS A 137 -10.56 -21.26 -4.35
C LYS A 137 -9.36 -20.42 -3.95
N ALA A 138 -9.09 -20.24 -2.64
CA ALA A 138 -7.93 -19.52 -2.14
C ALA A 138 -6.60 -20.12 -2.65
N LYS A 139 -6.45 -21.43 -2.63
CA LYS A 139 -5.30 -22.16 -3.17
C LYS A 139 -5.08 -21.90 -4.67
N ASN A 140 -6.16 -21.84 -5.46
CA ASN A 140 -6.07 -21.51 -6.88
C ASN A 140 -5.67 -20.04 -7.10
N MET A 141 -6.16 -19.10 -6.28
CA MET A 141 -5.73 -17.71 -6.30
C MET A 141 -4.23 -17.56 -5.99
N LEU A 142 -3.72 -18.26 -4.97
CA LEU A 142 -2.30 -18.30 -4.62
C LEU A 142 -1.43 -18.84 -5.76
N LYS A 143 -1.86 -19.91 -6.42
CA LYS A 143 -1.16 -20.46 -7.60
C LYS A 143 -1.12 -19.44 -8.75
N LYS A 144 -2.22 -18.73 -8.99
CA LYS A 144 -2.28 -17.69 -10.03
C LYS A 144 -1.34 -16.53 -9.70
N LEU A 145 -1.35 -16.02 -8.46
CA LEU A 145 -0.42 -14.96 -8.02
C LEU A 145 1.05 -15.39 -8.22
N GLN A 146 1.38 -16.63 -7.87
CA GLN A 146 2.73 -17.16 -8.05
C GLN A 146 3.17 -17.18 -9.51
N LYS A 147 2.27 -17.57 -10.43
CA LYS A 147 2.55 -17.53 -11.88
C LYS A 147 2.75 -16.11 -12.40
N VAL A 148 1.97 -15.14 -11.89
CA VAL A 148 2.14 -13.72 -12.21
C VAL A 148 3.52 -13.22 -11.75
N ILE A 149 3.94 -13.55 -10.53
CA ILE A 149 5.27 -13.20 -10.01
C ILE A 149 6.38 -13.80 -10.86
N TRP A 150 6.17 -14.98 -11.41
CA TRP A 150 7.12 -15.61 -12.35
C TRP A 150 7.01 -15.09 -13.79
N GLY A 151 6.11 -14.17 -14.08
CA GLY A 151 5.90 -13.62 -15.43
C GLY A 151 5.22 -14.59 -16.40
N GLN A 152 4.55 -15.62 -15.89
CA GLN A 152 3.90 -16.68 -16.68
C GLN A 152 2.41 -16.41 -16.93
N GLU A 153 1.81 -15.49 -16.19
CA GLU A 153 0.39 -15.13 -16.29
C GLU A 153 0.20 -13.62 -16.10
N LYS A 154 -0.82 -13.07 -16.73
CA LYS A 154 -1.17 -11.66 -16.62
C LYS A 154 -2.12 -11.41 -15.46
N LEU A 155 -2.07 -10.20 -14.89
CA LEU A 155 -2.96 -9.79 -13.82
C LEU A 155 -3.31 -8.30 -13.94
N THR A 156 -4.57 -7.96 -13.72
CA THR A 156 -4.98 -6.56 -13.57
C THR A 156 -5.00 -6.20 -12.09
N MET A 157 -4.31 -5.12 -11.74
CA MET A 157 -4.33 -4.52 -10.40
C MET A 157 -4.95 -3.13 -10.48
N ILE A 158 -5.84 -2.83 -9.55
CA ILE A 158 -6.52 -1.55 -9.42
C ILE A 158 -6.21 -0.98 -8.04
N LEU A 159 -5.83 0.29 -8.01
CA LEU A 159 -5.63 1.07 -6.79
C LEU A 159 -6.58 2.27 -6.85
N GLU A 160 -7.53 2.35 -5.92
CA GLU A 160 -8.48 3.45 -5.82
C GLU A 160 -8.21 4.26 -4.56
N ASP A 161 -7.95 5.55 -4.69
CA ASP A 161 -7.69 6.44 -3.56
C ASP A 161 -8.57 7.68 -3.61
N PRO A 162 -9.52 7.81 -2.66
CA PRO A 162 -10.39 8.98 -2.57
C PRO A 162 -9.70 10.22 -2.02
N THR A 163 -8.45 10.12 -1.55
CA THR A 163 -7.66 11.25 -1.00
C THR A 163 -6.66 11.83 -1.98
N GLY A 164 -6.32 11.09 -3.05
CA GLY A 164 -5.31 11.49 -4.02
C GLY A 164 -3.86 11.25 -3.59
N ASN A 165 -3.63 10.65 -2.41
CA ASN A 165 -2.29 10.43 -1.85
C ASN A 165 -1.60 9.15 -2.37
N SER A 166 -2.26 8.42 -3.27
CA SER A 166 -1.75 7.16 -3.84
C SER A 166 -1.45 7.27 -5.31
N ALA A 167 -0.53 6.43 -5.80
CA ALA A 167 -0.23 6.30 -7.22
C ALA A 167 0.39 4.94 -7.58
N ILE A 168 0.18 4.53 -8.84
CA ILE A 168 1.01 3.55 -9.54
C ILE A 168 1.87 4.32 -10.53
N VAL A 169 3.19 4.34 -10.30
CA VAL A 169 4.14 5.19 -11.05
C VAL A 169 4.59 4.48 -12.31
N SER A 170 3.75 4.51 -13.34
CA SER A 170 4.04 3.90 -14.64
C SER A 170 3.21 4.53 -15.75
N GLU A 171 3.79 4.70 -16.93
CA GLU A 171 3.07 5.11 -18.14
C GLU A 171 2.04 4.06 -18.60
N LYS A 172 2.21 2.80 -18.18
CA LYS A 172 1.24 1.72 -18.44
C LYS A 172 -0.03 1.84 -17.57
N ALA A 173 0.02 2.60 -16.49
CA ALA A 173 -1.13 2.77 -15.60
C ALA A 173 -2.17 3.70 -16.22
N VAL A 174 -3.38 3.19 -16.39
CA VAL A 174 -4.53 4.00 -16.80
C VAL A 174 -5.09 4.71 -15.58
N ILE A 175 -5.11 6.05 -15.64
CA ILE A 175 -5.59 6.90 -14.54
C ILE A 175 -6.97 7.42 -14.87
N THR A 176 -7.93 7.23 -13.95
CA THR A 176 -9.28 7.77 -14.07
C THR A 176 -9.64 8.54 -12.79
N LYS A 177 -10.29 9.70 -12.96
CA LYS A 177 -10.80 10.47 -11.81
C LYS A 177 -11.95 9.74 -11.14
N ILE A 178 -11.99 9.78 -9.82
CA ILE A 178 -13.10 9.25 -9.01
C ILE A 178 -13.65 10.36 -8.12
N LYS A 179 -14.82 10.13 -7.51
CA LYS A 179 -15.36 11.06 -6.52
C LYS A 179 -14.55 10.94 -5.22
N GLY A 180 -14.06 12.06 -4.70
CA GLY A 180 -13.43 12.09 -3.38
C GLY A 180 -14.42 11.77 -2.26
N LYS A 181 -13.90 11.33 -1.11
CA LYS A 181 -14.69 11.33 0.13
C LYS A 181 -15.04 12.80 0.44
N LYS A 182 -16.32 13.08 0.68
CA LYS A 182 -16.70 14.36 1.30
C LYS A 182 -16.13 14.34 2.72
N GLN A 183 -15.25 15.30 2.99
CA GLN A 183 -14.83 15.61 4.36
C GLN A 183 -16.02 16.05 5.21
#